data_d48ea7b2c491974fe833094036efc006
#
_entry.id   d48ea7b2c491974fe833094036efc006
#
_cell.length_a   1.000
_cell.length_b   1.000
_cell.length_c   1.000
_cell.angle_alpha   90.00
_cell.angle_beta   90.00
_cell.angle_gamma   90.00
#
_symmetry.space_group_name_H-M   'P 1'
#
loop_
_entity.id
_entity.type
_entity.pdbx_description
1 polymer ?
#
loop_
_entity_poly.entity_id
_entity_poly.type
_entity_poly.pdbx_seq_one_letter_code
_entity_poly.pdbx_strand_id
1 'polypeptide(L)'
;GKPMSALLGSLKMQIELGLPSIGGKDSMSGTFEHINVPPTLISFGITTVDANKVISPELKWEGNQLYLIKHTPRADRMPDVDQLKKNWAYVTEQIEAGNIVSAWAVGFGGVAEALCKMSFGNAFGVDVKIPENELFDYSYGSIVVESDGSLDFENAEYLGLVTSGVDDCLRINAKNIPMS
;
A
#
# COMPACT_ATOMS: atom_id res chain seq x y z
N GLY A 1 -23.21 14.41 -12.22
CA GLY A 1 -23.05 12.98 -11.88
C GLY A 1 -21.67 12.67 -11.30
N LYS A 2 -20.60 12.72 -12.09
CA LYS A 2 -19.25 12.28 -11.66
C LYS A 2 -18.72 12.97 -10.38
N PRO A 3 -18.76 14.32 -10.23
CA PRO A 3 -18.31 14.97 -9.01
C PRO A 3 -19.12 14.54 -7.78
N MET A 4 -20.43 14.38 -7.94
CA MET A 4 -21.29 13.91 -6.84
C MET A 4 -20.96 12.48 -6.43
N SER A 5 -20.68 11.60 -7.39
CA SER A 5 -20.25 10.21 -7.08
C SER A 5 -18.93 10.19 -6.31
N ALA A 6 -17.95 11.01 -6.71
CA ALA A 6 -16.68 11.12 -5.99
C ALA A 6 -16.88 11.62 -4.55
N LEU A 7 -17.72 12.64 -4.36
CA LEU A 7 -18.07 13.17 -3.04
C LEU A 7 -18.76 12.11 -2.16
N LEU A 8 -19.73 11.40 -2.69
CA LEU A 8 -20.45 10.34 -1.95
C LEU A 8 -19.50 9.19 -1.57
N GLY A 9 -18.60 8.79 -2.46
CA GLY A 9 -17.60 7.78 -2.16
C GLY A 9 -16.67 8.21 -1.01
N SER A 10 -16.16 9.44 -1.06
CA SER A 10 -15.32 9.99 0.00
C SER A 10 -16.07 10.08 1.33
N LEU A 11 -17.30 10.60 1.33
CA LEU A 11 -18.12 10.72 2.53
C LEU A 11 -18.42 9.35 3.16
N LYS A 12 -18.78 8.37 2.33
CA LYS A 12 -19.03 7.01 2.79
C LYS A 12 -17.82 6.43 3.53
N MET A 13 -16.63 6.53 2.92
CA MET A 13 -15.41 6.01 3.55
C MET A 13 -15.06 6.73 4.85
N GLN A 14 -15.22 8.05 4.91
CA GLN A 14 -14.98 8.81 6.15
C GLN A 14 -15.91 8.35 7.28
N ILE A 15 -17.20 8.15 6.98
CA ILE A 15 -18.19 7.70 7.98
C ILE A 15 -17.88 6.26 8.42
N GLU A 16 -17.67 5.34 7.49
CA GLU A 16 -17.48 3.92 7.80
C GLU A 16 -16.15 3.64 8.50
N LEU A 17 -15.09 4.36 8.13
CA LEU A 17 -13.79 4.26 8.80
C LEU A 17 -13.73 5.05 10.12
N GLY A 18 -14.65 6.01 10.33
CA GLY A 18 -14.60 6.91 11.47
C GLY A 18 -13.46 7.93 11.38
N LEU A 19 -13.04 8.29 10.16
CA LEU A 19 -11.92 9.21 9.89
C LEU A 19 -12.44 10.53 9.32
N PRO A 20 -12.74 11.53 10.14
CA PRO A 20 -13.22 12.82 9.66
C PRO A 20 -12.14 13.58 8.90
N SER A 21 -12.53 14.20 7.79
CA SER A 21 -11.67 15.12 7.08
C SER A 21 -11.60 16.46 7.83
N ILE A 22 -10.38 16.95 8.07
CA ILE A 22 -10.16 18.30 8.65
C ILE A 22 -10.05 19.37 7.59
N GLY A 23 -9.96 18.98 6.32
CA GLY A 23 -9.83 19.84 5.17
C GLY A 23 -9.62 19.01 3.91
N GLY A 24 -9.43 19.68 2.82
CA GLY A 24 -9.22 19.00 1.54
C GLY A 24 -9.09 19.97 0.39
N LYS A 25 -9.05 19.41 -0.80
CA LYS A 25 -9.00 20.11 -2.07
C LYS A 25 -9.83 19.32 -3.07
N ASP A 26 -10.59 20.01 -3.87
CA ASP A 26 -11.25 19.42 -5.03
C ASP A 26 -10.72 20.03 -6.33
N SER A 27 -10.85 19.28 -7.40
CA SER A 27 -10.60 19.72 -8.76
C SER A 27 -11.87 19.53 -9.57
N MET A 28 -12.25 20.53 -10.33
CA MET A 28 -13.43 20.45 -11.19
C MET A 28 -13.17 19.47 -12.33
N SER A 29 -14.17 18.66 -12.63
CA SER A 29 -14.20 17.91 -13.88
C SER A 29 -14.61 18.84 -15.03
N GLY A 30 -13.95 18.71 -16.17
CA GLY A 30 -14.27 19.48 -17.35
C GLY A 30 -13.66 18.88 -18.58
N THR A 31 -14.06 19.41 -19.74
CA THR A 31 -13.46 19.04 -21.02
C THR A 31 -12.98 20.31 -21.70
N PHE A 32 -11.74 20.32 -22.13
CA PHE A 32 -11.17 21.32 -22.99
C PHE A 32 -10.70 20.63 -24.27
N GLU A 33 -11.37 20.93 -25.37
CA GLU A 33 -11.18 20.24 -26.66
C GLU A 33 -11.33 18.70 -26.47
N HIS A 34 -10.25 17.95 -26.62
CA HIS A 34 -10.20 16.49 -26.46
C HIS A 34 -9.59 16.05 -25.10
N ILE A 35 -9.23 17.00 -24.24
CA ILE A 35 -8.68 16.73 -22.90
C ILE A 35 -9.83 16.66 -21.89
N ASN A 36 -9.95 15.53 -21.21
CA ASN A 36 -10.90 15.35 -20.13
C ASN A 36 -10.20 15.43 -18.78
N VAL A 37 -10.65 16.34 -17.91
CA VAL A 37 -10.20 16.46 -16.52
C VAL A 37 -11.13 15.64 -15.63
N PRO A 38 -10.64 14.58 -14.96
CA PRO A 38 -11.47 13.81 -14.06
C PRO A 38 -11.74 14.58 -12.75
N PRO A 39 -12.91 14.36 -12.09
CA PRO A 39 -13.12 14.93 -10.78
C PRO A 39 -12.14 14.30 -9.80
N THR A 40 -11.44 15.15 -9.04
CA THR A 40 -10.44 14.72 -8.06
C THR A 40 -10.78 15.31 -6.70
N LEU A 41 -10.83 14.45 -5.68
CA LEU A 41 -10.98 14.86 -4.29
C LEU A 41 -9.73 14.47 -3.51
N ILE A 42 -9.25 15.40 -2.69
CA ILE A 42 -8.18 15.17 -1.73
C ILE A 42 -8.77 15.44 -0.35
N SER A 43 -8.71 14.45 0.54
CA SER A 43 -9.14 14.61 1.93
C SER A 43 -7.92 14.55 2.84
N PHE A 44 -7.86 15.46 3.80
CA PHE A 44 -6.81 15.48 4.83
C PHE A 44 -7.40 14.97 6.14
N GLY A 45 -6.86 13.85 6.61
CA GLY A 45 -7.04 13.37 7.98
C GLY A 45 -5.82 13.72 8.84
N ILE A 46 -5.99 13.80 10.14
CA ILE A 46 -4.91 14.02 11.09
C ILE A 46 -5.07 13.08 12.29
N THR A 47 -3.95 12.58 12.76
CA THR A 47 -3.87 11.81 14.00
C THR A 47 -2.54 12.09 14.68
N THR A 48 -2.39 11.62 15.91
CA THR A 48 -1.13 11.66 16.65
C THR A 48 -0.58 10.24 16.79
N VAL A 49 0.74 10.11 16.73
CA VAL A 49 1.45 8.86 16.93
C VAL A 49 2.69 9.10 17.81
N ASP A 50 3.10 8.12 18.59
CA ASP A 50 4.39 8.13 19.26
C ASP A 50 5.50 8.07 18.21
N ALA A 51 6.39 9.06 18.20
CA ALA A 51 7.49 9.14 17.23
C ALA A 51 8.41 7.92 17.26
N ASN A 52 8.53 7.26 18.41
CA ASN A 52 9.33 6.03 18.55
C ASN A 52 8.71 4.81 17.87
N LYS A 53 7.44 4.89 17.48
CA LYS A 53 6.68 3.82 16.80
C LYS A 53 6.53 4.07 15.30
N VAL A 54 7.14 5.15 14.79
CA VAL A 54 7.11 5.46 13.36
C VAL A 54 8.18 4.66 12.65
N ILE A 55 7.79 3.94 11.60
CA ILE A 55 8.71 3.25 10.69
C ILE A 55 8.76 3.99 9.35
N SER A 56 9.85 3.84 8.64
CA SER A 56 10.01 4.38 7.29
C SER A 56 9.85 3.29 6.23
N PRO A 57 9.54 3.63 4.98
CA PRO A 57 9.16 2.65 3.97
C PRO A 57 10.32 1.89 3.35
N GLU A 58 11.59 2.30 3.54
CA GLU A 58 12.74 1.63 2.94
C GLU A 58 12.96 0.25 3.55
N LEU A 59 13.37 -0.73 2.75
CA LEU A 59 13.79 -2.05 3.22
C LEU A 59 14.97 -1.95 4.18
N LYS A 60 15.00 -2.78 5.22
CA LYS A 60 15.94 -2.64 6.34
C LYS A 60 17.04 -3.69 6.36
N TRP A 61 16.69 -4.96 6.12
CA TRP A 61 17.64 -6.05 6.33
C TRP A 61 17.51 -7.16 5.30
N GLU A 62 18.66 -7.60 4.77
CA GLU A 62 18.72 -8.82 3.97
C GLU A 62 18.20 -10.04 4.76
N GLY A 63 17.43 -10.87 4.09
CA GLY A 63 16.82 -12.07 4.66
C GLY A 63 15.47 -11.84 5.31
N ASN A 64 15.05 -10.59 5.52
CA ASN A 64 13.70 -10.31 5.99
C ASN A 64 12.64 -10.75 4.98
N GLN A 65 11.48 -11.10 5.49
CA GLN A 65 10.35 -11.59 4.71
C GLN A 65 9.47 -10.45 4.22
N LEU A 66 8.96 -10.59 3.01
CA LEU A 66 8.02 -9.65 2.41
C LEU A 66 6.63 -10.26 2.34
N TYR A 67 5.64 -9.50 2.78
CA TYR A 67 4.23 -9.88 2.74
C TYR A 67 3.38 -8.81 2.12
N LEU A 68 2.30 -9.24 1.47
CA LEU A 68 1.17 -8.38 1.12
C LEU A 68 0.06 -8.61 2.14
N ILE A 69 -0.26 -7.59 2.94
CA ILE A 69 -1.47 -7.57 3.75
C ILE A 69 -2.60 -7.16 2.84
N LYS A 70 -3.31 -8.16 2.33
CA LYS A 70 -4.23 -7.98 1.19
C LYS A 70 -5.61 -7.51 1.63
N HIS A 71 -6.10 -6.48 0.97
CA HIS A 71 -7.50 -6.09 0.99
C HIS A 71 -8.21 -6.61 -0.26
N THR A 72 -9.31 -7.29 -0.07
CA THR A 72 -10.15 -7.80 -1.17
C THR A 72 -11.46 -7.03 -1.19
N PRO A 73 -11.71 -6.22 -2.24
CA PRO A 73 -12.99 -5.53 -2.39
C PRO A 73 -14.15 -6.51 -2.45
N ARG A 74 -15.33 -6.08 -2.01
CA ARG A 74 -16.57 -6.84 -2.11
C ARG A 74 -16.98 -7.05 -3.59
N ALA A 75 -17.92 -7.93 -3.83
CA ALA A 75 -18.43 -8.24 -5.18
C ALA A 75 -18.98 -7.01 -5.93
N ASP A 76 -19.47 -6.00 -5.22
CA ASP A 76 -19.93 -4.72 -5.76
C ASP A 76 -18.78 -3.72 -6.04
N ARG A 77 -17.53 -4.15 -5.88
CA ARG A 77 -16.29 -3.36 -5.99
C ARG A 77 -16.14 -2.26 -4.93
N MET A 78 -16.99 -2.28 -3.91
CA MET A 78 -16.79 -1.39 -2.76
C MET A 78 -15.78 -1.98 -1.80
N PRO A 79 -15.04 -1.14 -1.06
CA PRO A 79 -14.13 -1.62 -0.03
C PRO A 79 -14.86 -2.46 1.03
N ASP A 80 -14.22 -3.54 1.48
CA ASP A 80 -14.63 -4.24 2.69
C ASP A 80 -14.01 -3.51 3.90
N VAL A 81 -14.82 -2.67 4.53
CA VAL A 81 -14.35 -1.79 5.61
C VAL A 81 -13.97 -2.56 6.86
N ASP A 82 -14.64 -3.66 7.14
CA ASP A 82 -14.31 -4.49 8.31
C ASP A 82 -12.97 -5.19 8.11
N GLN A 83 -12.72 -5.71 6.90
CA GLN A 83 -11.41 -6.27 6.54
C GLN A 83 -10.31 -5.19 6.59
N LEU A 84 -10.56 -3.99 6.06
CA LEU A 84 -9.59 -2.87 6.13
C LEU A 84 -9.20 -2.56 7.57
N LYS A 85 -10.19 -2.38 8.46
CA LYS A 85 -9.94 -2.10 9.88
C LYS A 85 -9.13 -3.20 10.55
N LYS A 86 -9.47 -4.47 10.26
CA LYS A 86 -8.76 -5.63 10.79
C LYS A 86 -7.31 -5.69 10.32
N ASN A 87 -7.09 -5.48 9.01
CA ASN A 87 -5.75 -5.47 8.41
C ASN A 87 -4.87 -4.36 8.99
N TRP A 88 -5.40 -3.15 9.07
CA TRP A 88 -4.64 -2.00 9.56
C TRP A 88 -4.36 -2.08 11.06
N ALA A 89 -5.30 -2.59 11.85
CA ALA A 89 -5.06 -2.86 13.26
C ALA A 89 -3.94 -3.88 13.45
N TYR A 90 -3.96 -4.99 12.69
CA TYR A 90 -2.90 -5.98 12.70
C TYR A 90 -1.54 -5.38 12.35
N VAL A 91 -1.45 -4.62 11.24
CA VAL A 91 -0.18 -3.98 10.85
C VAL A 91 0.32 -3.04 11.95
N THR A 92 -0.55 -2.24 12.55
CA THR A 92 -0.19 -1.34 13.64
C THR A 92 0.35 -2.11 14.84
N GLU A 93 -0.33 -3.18 15.24
CA GLU A 93 0.11 -4.05 16.35
C GLU A 93 1.49 -4.66 16.07
N GLN A 94 1.73 -5.14 14.85
CA GLN A 94 3.01 -5.75 14.48
C GLN A 94 4.15 -4.70 14.38
N ILE A 95 3.85 -3.47 13.97
CA ILE A 95 4.81 -2.36 14.03
C ILE A 95 5.14 -2.04 15.49
N GLU A 96 4.15 -1.96 16.37
CA GLU A 96 4.35 -1.70 17.80
C GLU A 96 5.13 -2.80 18.50
N ALA A 97 4.97 -4.04 18.06
CA ALA A 97 5.73 -5.19 18.54
C ALA A 97 7.16 -5.27 17.99
N GLY A 98 7.47 -4.48 16.93
CA GLY A 98 8.77 -4.49 16.25
C GLY A 98 8.93 -5.60 15.20
N ASN A 99 7.89 -6.37 14.92
CA ASN A 99 7.93 -7.46 13.93
C ASN A 99 7.86 -6.93 12.49
N ILE A 100 7.09 -5.85 12.23
CA ILE A 100 7.08 -5.14 10.95
C ILE A 100 8.00 -3.92 11.07
N VAL A 101 9.02 -3.88 10.22
CA VAL A 101 10.08 -2.87 10.25
C VAL A 101 10.01 -1.87 9.10
N SER A 102 9.25 -2.18 8.06
CA SER A 102 9.03 -1.33 6.90
C SER A 102 7.65 -1.62 6.30
N ALA A 103 6.98 -0.60 5.75
CA ALA A 103 5.66 -0.75 5.15
C ALA A 103 5.40 0.28 4.05
N TRP A 104 4.63 -0.12 3.03
CA TRP A 104 4.18 0.73 1.93
C TRP A 104 2.71 0.46 1.59
N ALA A 105 1.87 1.49 1.63
CA ALA A 105 0.49 1.37 1.19
C ALA A 105 0.42 1.22 -0.34
N VAL A 106 -0.24 0.17 -0.82
CA VAL A 106 -0.40 -0.08 -2.25
C VAL A 106 -1.23 1.02 -2.88
N GLY A 107 -0.70 1.62 -3.93
CA GLY A 107 -1.31 2.73 -4.66
C GLY A 107 -1.50 2.44 -6.14
N PHE A 108 -1.42 3.49 -6.94
CA PHE A 108 -1.69 3.45 -8.38
C PHE A 108 -0.78 2.51 -9.17
N GLY A 109 0.48 2.36 -8.75
CA GLY A 109 1.45 1.47 -9.40
C GLY A 109 1.43 0.03 -8.88
N GLY A 110 0.49 -0.32 -8.01
CA GLY A 110 0.35 -1.67 -7.47
C GLY A 110 1.50 -2.09 -6.55
N VAL A 111 1.63 -3.40 -6.37
CA VAL A 111 2.72 -3.99 -5.57
C VAL A 111 4.09 -3.75 -6.23
N ALA A 112 4.15 -3.63 -7.56
CA ALA A 112 5.38 -3.29 -8.28
C ALA A 112 5.95 -1.95 -7.82
N GLU A 113 5.11 -0.91 -7.72
CA GLU A 113 5.52 0.40 -7.20
C GLU A 113 6.02 0.31 -5.76
N ALA A 114 5.31 -0.43 -4.91
CA ALA A 114 5.70 -0.64 -3.52
C ALA A 114 7.11 -1.24 -3.42
N LEU A 115 7.34 -2.36 -4.09
CA LEU A 115 8.64 -3.06 -4.07
C LEU A 115 9.78 -2.17 -4.59
N CYS A 116 9.58 -1.47 -5.72
CA CYS A 116 10.59 -0.55 -6.25
C CYS A 116 10.94 0.56 -5.25
N LYS A 117 9.92 1.24 -4.72
CA LYS A 117 10.13 2.38 -3.83
C LYS A 117 10.72 1.97 -2.48
N MET A 118 10.33 0.82 -1.95
CA MET A 118 10.91 0.27 -0.73
C MET A 118 12.38 -0.13 -0.93
N SER A 119 12.76 -0.57 -2.13
CA SER A 119 14.14 -0.96 -2.46
C SER A 119 15.09 0.23 -2.62
N PHE A 120 14.62 1.37 -3.16
CA PHE A 120 15.50 2.49 -3.54
C PHE A 120 16.23 3.13 -2.35
N GLY A 121 15.59 3.24 -1.18
CA GLY A 121 16.11 4.02 -0.05
C GLY A 121 17.44 3.50 0.48
N ASN A 122 17.55 2.19 0.67
CA ASN A 122 18.73 1.52 1.20
C ASN A 122 19.39 0.59 0.17
N ALA A 123 18.97 0.66 -1.09
CA ALA A 123 19.51 -0.14 -2.20
C ALA A 123 19.47 -1.66 -1.95
N PHE A 124 18.44 -2.17 -1.26
CA PHE A 124 18.19 -3.60 -1.13
C PHE A 124 17.45 -4.13 -2.34
N GLY A 125 17.79 -5.34 -2.78
CA GLY A 125 17.04 -6.10 -3.75
C GLY A 125 15.88 -6.87 -3.11
N VAL A 126 15.07 -7.52 -3.95
CA VAL A 126 14.02 -8.44 -3.53
C VAL A 126 14.01 -9.68 -4.41
N ASP A 127 13.61 -10.82 -3.86
CA ASP A 127 13.26 -12.03 -4.62
C ASP A 127 11.84 -12.45 -4.24
N VAL A 128 10.88 -12.14 -5.12
CA VAL A 128 9.46 -12.29 -4.83
C VAL A 128 8.72 -13.01 -5.95
N LYS A 129 7.62 -13.65 -5.55
CA LYS A 129 6.65 -14.28 -6.45
C LYS A 129 5.26 -13.70 -6.20
N ILE A 130 4.64 -13.18 -7.26
CA ILE A 130 3.30 -12.62 -7.24
C ILE A 130 2.61 -12.91 -8.57
N PRO A 131 1.31 -13.22 -8.62
CA PRO A 131 0.57 -13.37 -9.87
C PRO A 131 0.71 -12.12 -10.74
N GLU A 132 0.98 -12.30 -12.04
CA GLU A 132 1.22 -11.17 -12.96
C GLU A 132 0.04 -10.19 -13.03
N ASN A 133 -1.18 -10.68 -12.89
CA ASN A 133 -2.39 -9.86 -12.86
C ASN A 133 -2.56 -9.04 -11.57
N GLU A 134 -1.83 -9.39 -10.49
CA GLU A 134 -1.87 -8.68 -9.20
C GLU A 134 -0.72 -7.68 -9.06
N LEU A 135 0.34 -7.84 -9.85
CA LEU A 135 1.56 -7.03 -9.72
C LEU A 135 1.30 -5.52 -9.90
N PHE A 136 0.41 -5.16 -10.83
CA PHE A 136 0.05 -3.77 -11.14
C PHE A 136 -1.41 -3.44 -10.79
N ASP A 137 -2.07 -4.31 -10.04
CA ASP A 137 -3.43 -4.03 -9.57
C ASP A 137 -3.44 -2.94 -8.50
N TYR A 138 -4.43 -2.06 -8.56
CA TYR A 138 -4.58 -0.93 -7.65
C TYR A 138 -4.97 -1.32 -6.22
N SER A 139 -5.00 -2.52 -5.86
CA SER A 139 -5.32 -3.14 -4.55
C SER A 139 -5.36 -2.16 -3.36
N TYR A 140 -6.12 -1.07 -3.49
CA TYR A 140 -6.22 -0.01 -2.49
C TYR A 140 -6.64 -0.54 -1.13
N GLY A 141 -5.93 -0.10 -0.08
CA GLY A 141 -6.12 -0.58 1.27
C GLY A 141 -5.19 -1.75 1.63
N SER A 142 -4.55 -2.36 0.65
CA SER A 142 -3.48 -3.34 0.88
C SER A 142 -2.17 -2.64 1.25
N ILE A 143 -1.31 -3.37 1.98
CA ILE A 143 -0.01 -2.86 2.45
C ILE A 143 1.05 -3.91 2.18
N VAL A 144 2.15 -3.53 1.50
CA VAL A 144 3.36 -4.35 1.44
C VAL A 144 4.16 -4.07 2.70
N VAL A 145 4.59 -5.13 3.39
CA VAL A 145 5.35 -5.02 4.63
C VAL A 145 6.61 -5.87 4.59
N GLU A 146 7.65 -5.38 5.25
CA GLU A 146 8.86 -6.14 5.58
C GLU A 146 8.78 -6.57 7.04
N SER A 147 9.02 -7.86 7.29
CA SER A 147 9.00 -8.45 8.62
C SER A 147 10.29 -9.23 8.89
N ASP A 148 10.78 -9.16 10.14
CA ASP A 148 11.94 -9.92 10.60
C ASP A 148 11.65 -11.40 10.87
N GLY A 149 10.36 -11.79 10.83
CA GLY A 149 9.89 -13.15 11.01
C GLY A 149 8.62 -13.45 10.23
N SER A 150 8.09 -14.65 10.41
CA SER A 150 6.84 -15.06 9.77
C SER A 150 5.63 -14.38 10.41
N LEU A 151 4.74 -13.87 9.58
CA LEU A 151 3.46 -13.30 9.99
C LEU A 151 2.37 -14.36 9.89
N ASP A 152 1.69 -14.62 11.02
CA ASP A 152 0.52 -15.53 11.07
C ASP A 152 -0.76 -14.70 11.08
N PHE A 153 -1.25 -14.40 9.88
CA PHE A 153 -2.47 -13.62 9.67
C PHE A 153 -3.19 -14.05 8.40
N GLU A 154 -4.50 -14.21 8.45
CA GLU A 154 -5.30 -14.76 7.36
C GLU A 154 -5.21 -13.98 6.04
N ASN A 155 -4.95 -12.66 6.12
CA ASN A 155 -4.83 -11.78 4.95
C ASN A 155 -3.37 -11.45 4.62
N ALA A 156 -2.37 -12.11 5.25
CA ALA A 156 -0.96 -11.96 4.94
C ALA A 156 -0.54 -12.97 3.87
N GLU A 157 -0.28 -12.50 2.67
CA GLU A 157 0.25 -13.31 1.58
C GLU A 157 1.77 -13.16 1.53
N TYR A 158 2.50 -14.27 1.72
CA TYR A 158 3.96 -14.27 1.60
C TYR A 158 4.39 -14.02 0.15
N LEU A 159 5.21 -13.01 -0.05
CA LEU A 159 5.72 -12.65 -1.38
C LEU A 159 7.12 -13.21 -1.64
N GLY A 160 8.01 -13.17 -0.66
CA GLY A 160 9.40 -13.55 -0.81
C GLY A 160 10.32 -12.90 0.23
N LEU A 161 11.54 -12.62 -0.17
CA LEU A 161 12.61 -12.13 0.71
C LEU A 161 13.23 -10.83 0.21
N VAL A 162 13.76 -10.06 1.15
CA VAL A 162 14.71 -8.98 0.89
C VAL A 162 16.07 -9.61 0.58
N THR A 163 16.72 -9.18 -0.49
CA THR A 163 18.05 -9.65 -0.88
C THR A 163 19.10 -8.54 -0.72
N SER A 164 20.38 -8.91 -0.72
CA SER A 164 21.46 -7.92 -0.69
C SER A 164 21.38 -7.02 -1.92
N GLY A 165 21.78 -5.75 -1.76
CA GLY A 165 21.87 -4.82 -2.87
C GLY A 165 23.05 -5.07 -3.83
N VAL A 166 23.87 -6.10 -3.56
CA VAL A 166 25.06 -6.39 -4.36
C VAL A 166 24.75 -6.73 -5.82
N ASP A 167 23.59 -7.36 -6.04
CA ASP A 167 23.13 -7.71 -7.39
C ASP A 167 22.39 -6.57 -8.09
N ASP A 168 22.15 -5.46 -7.40
CA ASP A 168 21.46 -4.24 -7.90
C ASP A 168 20.23 -4.56 -8.76
N CYS A 169 19.41 -5.52 -8.31
CA CYS A 169 18.23 -5.95 -9.05
C CYS A 169 17.06 -6.35 -8.17
N LEU A 170 15.86 -6.16 -8.73
CA LEU A 170 14.62 -6.73 -8.22
C LEU A 170 14.36 -8.03 -8.99
N ARG A 171 14.28 -9.14 -8.29
CA ARG A 171 13.86 -10.41 -8.89
C ARG A 171 12.37 -10.61 -8.64
N ILE A 172 11.57 -10.44 -9.69
CA ILE A 172 10.11 -10.63 -9.64
C ILE A 172 9.75 -11.77 -10.58
N ASN A 173 9.13 -12.83 -10.07
CA ASN A 173 8.74 -14.02 -10.84
C ASN A 173 9.92 -14.59 -11.66
N ALA A 174 11.10 -14.66 -11.04
CA ALA A 174 12.37 -15.09 -11.67
C ALA A 174 12.88 -14.18 -12.82
N LYS A 175 12.29 -13.01 -13.03
CA LYS A 175 12.80 -11.98 -13.96
C LYS A 175 13.62 -10.97 -13.18
N ASN A 176 14.84 -10.71 -13.61
CA ASN A 176 15.70 -9.70 -13.02
C ASN A 176 15.43 -8.33 -13.65
N ILE A 177 15.17 -7.35 -12.82
CA ILE A 177 14.94 -5.96 -13.19
C ILE A 177 16.07 -5.15 -12.55
N PRO A 178 17.00 -4.58 -13.34
CA PRO A 178 18.08 -3.77 -12.76
C PRO A 178 17.53 -2.51 -12.12
N MET A 179 18.15 -2.06 -11.01
CA MET A 179 17.81 -0.83 -10.31
C MET A 179 18.62 0.38 -10.78
N SER A 180 19.64 0.16 -11.59
CA SER A 180 20.54 1.18 -12.19
C SER A 180 20.28 1.35 -13.68
#